data_0b3449786f4d243d4ae4134f5a302b15
#
_entry.id   0b3449786f4d243d4ae4134f5a302b15
#
_cell.length_a   1.000
_cell.length_b   1.000
_cell.length_c   1.000
_cell.angle_alpha   90.00
_cell.angle_beta   90.00
_cell.angle_gamma   90.00
#
_symmetry.space_group_name_H-M   'P 1'
#
loop_
_entity.id
_entity.type
_entity.pdbx_description
1 polymer ?
#
loop_
_entity_poly.entity_id
_entity_poly.type
_entity_poly.pdbx_seq_one_letter_code
_entity_poly.pdbx_strand_id
1 'polypeptide(L)'
;MTKKSIIAFLQRCVDYSDSSIKRKIIRGDSTELIGKWEVYRDYTKHAIGEIKLGKLNDWFAREEKSPSRKINMDSLDHSEKAKWLSAILSPRPLALVSTNSARGEANLAPITSITVVSNSPPLIIMSLSQNREGYSRDTYQNIIATEKCQLQFLNPTLEAAIDADICGTPTGQSEWELIGKQGPIHPLAVAVLSCTLLEDNALPDGAVARLLTLKVDDIFVPSDSTPDQTFSVLCQHGLDLITPSPDDWTHIAIHHRS
;
A
#
# COMPACT_ATOMS: atom_id res chain seq x y z
N MET A 1 -4.04 12.93 -20.81
CA MET A 1 -3.51 13.77 -19.71
C MET A 1 -4.02 13.18 -18.40
N THR A 2 -3.19 12.94 -17.40
CA THR A 2 -3.64 12.29 -16.15
C THR A 2 -4.14 13.32 -15.14
N LYS A 3 -5.10 12.92 -14.28
CA LYS A 3 -5.56 13.71 -13.13
C LYS A 3 -4.40 14.25 -12.29
N LYS A 4 -3.41 13.40 -12.00
CA LYS A 4 -2.20 13.75 -11.26
C LYS A 4 -1.38 14.86 -11.94
N SER A 5 -1.21 14.80 -13.25
CA SER A 5 -0.46 15.82 -14.02
C SER A 5 -1.15 17.19 -13.98
N ILE A 6 -2.50 17.19 -14.01
CA ILE A 6 -3.28 18.43 -13.96
C ILE A 6 -3.22 19.03 -12.56
N ILE A 7 -3.39 18.23 -11.50
CA ILE A 7 -3.25 18.70 -10.12
C ILE A 7 -1.87 19.31 -9.90
N ALA A 8 -0.81 18.64 -10.36
CA ALA A 8 0.56 19.16 -10.25
C ALA A 8 0.78 20.46 -11.01
N PHE A 9 0.14 20.62 -12.18
CA PHE A 9 0.18 21.86 -12.95
C PHE A 9 -0.56 22.98 -12.22
N LEU A 10 -1.79 22.74 -11.76
CA LEU A 10 -2.59 23.71 -11.04
C LEU A 10 -1.91 24.13 -9.71
N GLN A 11 -1.25 23.20 -9.01
CA GLN A 11 -0.48 23.53 -7.82
C GLN A 11 0.65 24.52 -8.12
N ARG A 12 1.38 24.34 -9.23
CA ARG A 12 2.40 25.32 -9.66
C ARG A 12 1.78 26.69 -9.98
N CYS A 13 0.57 26.71 -10.54
CA CYS A 13 -0.16 27.97 -10.79
C CYS A 13 -0.49 28.68 -9.47
N VAL A 14 -0.89 27.94 -8.42
CA VAL A 14 -1.11 28.49 -7.07
C VAL A 14 0.17 29.07 -6.50
N ASP A 15 1.27 28.29 -6.51
CA ASP A 15 2.57 28.69 -5.97
C ASP A 15 3.13 29.95 -6.69
N TYR A 16 2.94 30.01 -8.01
CA TYR A 16 3.29 31.20 -8.81
C TYR A 16 2.44 32.41 -8.44
N SER A 17 1.14 32.21 -8.23
CA SER A 17 0.22 33.30 -7.84
C SER A 17 0.57 33.84 -6.46
N ASP A 18 0.83 32.97 -5.47
CA ASP A 18 1.26 33.37 -4.14
C ASP A 18 2.57 34.18 -4.18
N SER A 19 3.53 33.73 -5.01
CA SER A 19 4.80 34.46 -5.21
C SER A 19 4.59 35.80 -5.92
N SER A 20 3.64 35.87 -6.86
CA SER A 20 3.30 37.08 -7.60
C SER A 20 2.62 38.12 -6.73
N ILE A 21 1.67 37.69 -5.87
CA ILE A 21 0.99 38.51 -4.88
C ILE A 21 2.01 39.15 -3.93
N LYS A 22 2.92 38.34 -3.37
CA LYS A 22 3.99 38.85 -2.48
C LYS A 22 4.83 39.93 -3.16
N ARG A 23 5.26 39.73 -4.41
CA ARG A 23 6.05 40.72 -5.16
C ARG A 23 5.25 42.00 -5.42
N LYS A 24 3.94 41.90 -5.72
CA LYS A 24 3.08 43.05 -5.96
C LYS A 24 2.85 43.89 -4.70
N ILE A 25 2.66 43.24 -3.55
CA ILE A 25 2.56 43.92 -2.25
C ILE A 25 3.84 44.71 -1.95
N ILE A 26 5.02 44.07 -2.14
CA ILE A 26 6.31 44.70 -1.91
C ILE A 26 6.53 45.92 -2.83
N ARG A 27 6.04 45.88 -4.07
CA ARG A 27 6.15 46.98 -5.02
C ARG A 27 5.13 48.09 -4.80
N GLY A 28 4.11 47.89 -3.96
CA GLY A 28 3.03 48.84 -3.73
C GLY A 28 2.03 48.91 -4.92
N ASP A 29 1.85 47.80 -5.65
CA ASP A 29 0.86 47.69 -6.75
C ASP A 29 -0.55 47.96 -6.20
N SER A 30 -1.51 48.37 -7.07
CA SER A 30 -2.88 48.67 -6.65
C SER A 30 -3.59 47.48 -6.02
N THR A 31 -4.47 47.74 -5.07
CA THR A 31 -5.29 46.71 -4.40
C THR A 31 -6.16 45.95 -5.39
N GLU A 32 -6.63 46.62 -6.46
CA GLU A 32 -7.41 46.00 -7.54
C GLU A 32 -6.55 44.92 -8.27
N LEU A 33 -5.31 45.24 -8.58
CA LEU A 33 -4.40 44.32 -9.28
C LEU A 33 -4.03 43.14 -8.38
N ILE A 34 -3.79 43.37 -7.08
CA ILE A 34 -3.53 42.31 -6.10
C ILE A 34 -4.76 41.42 -5.98
N GLY A 35 -5.97 41.98 -5.83
CA GLY A 35 -7.21 41.24 -5.72
C GLY A 35 -7.50 40.33 -6.92
N LYS A 36 -7.17 40.75 -8.16
CA LYS A 36 -7.27 39.87 -9.34
C LYS A 36 -6.41 38.60 -9.21
N TRP A 37 -5.20 38.72 -8.66
CA TRP A 37 -4.31 37.60 -8.45
C TRP A 37 -4.77 36.69 -7.30
N GLU A 38 -5.36 37.27 -6.26
CA GLU A 38 -5.96 36.50 -5.15
C GLU A 38 -7.14 35.66 -5.65
N VAL A 39 -8.05 36.26 -6.42
CA VAL A 39 -9.16 35.55 -7.05
C VAL A 39 -8.66 34.40 -7.93
N TYR A 40 -7.65 34.64 -8.78
CA TYR A 40 -7.09 33.61 -9.63
C TYR A 40 -6.51 32.45 -8.81
N ARG A 41 -5.73 32.75 -7.75
CA ARG A 41 -5.18 31.76 -6.83
C ARG A 41 -6.28 30.92 -6.19
N ASP A 42 -7.32 31.57 -5.67
CA ASP A 42 -8.35 30.89 -4.86
C ASP A 42 -9.26 30.03 -5.75
N TYR A 43 -9.60 30.49 -6.97
CA TYR A 43 -10.27 29.64 -7.96
C TYR A 43 -9.42 28.43 -8.35
N THR A 44 -8.12 28.60 -8.52
CA THR A 44 -7.21 27.49 -8.84
C THR A 44 -7.15 26.47 -7.68
N LYS A 45 -7.08 26.94 -6.43
CA LYS A 45 -7.17 26.07 -5.24
C LYS A 45 -8.50 25.32 -5.18
N HIS A 46 -9.61 26.00 -5.45
CA HIS A 46 -10.93 25.39 -5.50
C HIS A 46 -10.98 24.30 -6.57
N ALA A 47 -10.49 24.57 -7.78
CA ALA A 47 -10.44 23.59 -8.87
C ALA A 47 -9.63 22.34 -8.49
N ILE A 48 -8.50 22.49 -7.81
CA ILE A 48 -7.73 21.36 -7.27
C ILE A 48 -8.59 20.53 -6.31
N GLY A 49 -9.32 21.20 -5.42
CA GLY A 49 -10.25 20.54 -4.48
C GLY A 49 -11.33 19.73 -5.20
N GLU A 50 -11.99 20.33 -6.16
CA GLU A 50 -13.05 19.67 -6.96
C GLU A 50 -12.52 18.46 -7.74
N ILE A 51 -11.30 18.58 -8.31
CA ILE A 51 -10.65 17.46 -9.00
C ILE A 51 -10.32 16.33 -8.00
N LYS A 52 -9.80 16.65 -6.81
CA LYS A 52 -9.50 15.66 -5.78
C LYS A 52 -10.75 14.94 -5.29
N LEU A 53 -11.85 15.68 -5.11
CA LEU A 53 -13.15 15.12 -4.71
C LEU A 53 -13.84 14.31 -5.83
N GLY A 54 -13.25 14.24 -7.02
CA GLY A 54 -13.79 13.45 -8.13
C GLY A 54 -14.95 14.09 -8.90
N LYS A 55 -15.35 15.34 -8.58
CA LYS A 55 -16.47 16.01 -9.24
C LYS A 55 -16.23 16.28 -10.74
N LEU A 56 -14.95 16.31 -11.16
CA LEU A 56 -14.54 16.49 -12.55
C LEU A 56 -13.99 15.20 -13.18
N ASN A 57 -14.30 14.03 -12.62
CA ASN A 57 -13.79 12.76 -13.14
C ASN A 57 -14.19 12.51 -14.59
N ASP A 58 -15.39 12.94 -15.01
CA ASP A 58 -15.86 12.80 -16.38
C ASP A 58 -14.97 13.53 -17.41
N TRP A 59 -14.28 14.60 -17.00
CA TRP A 59 -13.31 15.31 -17.83
C TRP A 59 -12.02 14.51 -18.07
N PHE A 60 -11.75 13.55 -17.19
CA PHE A 60 -10.60 12.67 -17.24
C PHE A 60 -10.98 11.24 -17.64
N ALA A 61 -12.26 11.01 -17.95
CA ALA A 61 -12.72 9.70 -18.38
C ALA A 61 -11.86 9.23 -19.56
N ARG A 62 -11.18 8.12 -19.35
CA ARG A 62 -10.54 7.39 -20.45
C ARG A 62 -11.68 6.83 -21.30
N GLU A 63 -11.48 6.75 -22.63
CA GLU A 63 -12.34 5.91 -23.44
C GLU A 63 -12.53 4.57 -22.75
N GLU A 64 -13.76 4.28 -22.33
CA GLU A 64 -14.09 3.01 -21.69
C GLU A 64 -13.85 1.90 -22.70
N LYS A 65 -12.75 1.20 -22.52
CA LYS A 65 -12.45 0.00 -23.30
C LYS A 65 -13.07 -1.18 -22.57
N SER A 66 -14.26 -1.57 -23.01
CA SER A 66 -14.90 -2.81 -22.52
C SER A 66 -14.00 -4.01 -22.76
N PRO A 67 -13.99 -5.00 -21.86
CA PRO A 67 -13.25 -6.24 -22.04
C PRO A 67 -13.67 -6.94 -23.35
N SER A 68 -12.80 -6.94 -24.35
CA SER A 68 -13.07 -7.51 -25.67
C SER A 68 -12.12 -8.65 -26.06
N ARG A 69 -11.07 -8.86 -25.25
CA ARG A 69 -10.07 -9.92 -25.49
C ARG A 69 -10.13 -10.97 -24.39
N LYS A 70 -10.36 -12.24 -24.77
CA LYS A 70 -10.20 -13.38 -23.88
C LYS A 70 -8.74 -13.83 -23.88
N ILE A 71 -8.17 -14.05 -22.70
CA ILE A 71 -6.84 -14.61 -22.49
C ILE A 71 -7.02 -15.98 -21.84
N ASN A 72 -6.47 -17.02 -22.48
CA ASN A 72 -6.45 -18.34 -21.87
C ASN A 72 -5.24 -18.44 -20.93
N MET A 73 -5.46 -18.55 -19.64
CA MET A 73 -4.41 -18.62 -18.63
C MET A 73 -3.53 -19.86 -18.77
N ASP A 74 -4.08 -20.99 -19.25
CA ASP A 74 -3.32 -22.23 -19.41
C ASP A 74 -2.24 -22.13 -20.49
N SER A 75 -2.41 -21.24 -21.47
CA SER A 75 -1.45 -21.02 -22.56
C SER A 75 -0.30 -20.08 -22.19
N LEU A 76 -0.35 -19.47 -21.01
CA LEU A 76 0.65 -18.51 -20.55
C LEU A 76 1.72 -19.19 -19.69
N ASP A 77 2.95 -18.68 -19.73
CA ASP A 77 3.99 -19.07 -18.81
C ASP A 77 3.75 -18.51 -17.40
N HIS A 78 4.57 -18.92 -16.42
CA HIS A 78 4.44 -18.50 -15.03
C HIS A 78 4.57 -16.98 -14.86
N SER A 79 5.52 -16.35 -15.57
CA SER A 79 5.77 -14.90 -15.49
C SER A 79 4.61 -14.09 -16.03
N GLU A 80 4.05 -14.50 -17.16
CA GLU A 80 2.90 -13.88 -17.79
C GLU A 80 1.65 -13.98 -16.90
N LYS A 81 1.39 -15.18 -16.31
CA LYS A 81 0.31 -15.39 -15.34
C LYS A 81 0.46 -14.44 -14.15
N ALA A 82 1.66 -14.35 -13.57
CA ALA A 82 1.93 -13.47 -12.43
C ALA A 82 1.68 -12.01 -12.79
N LYS A 83 2.12 -11.54 -13.97
CA LYS A 83 1.91 -10.16 -14.43
C LYS A 83 0.42 -9.84 -14.58
N TRP A 84 -0.36 -10.72 -15.24
CA TRP A 84 -1.79 -10.51 -15.43
C TRP A 84 -2.56 -10.47 -14.12
N LEU A 85 -2.34 -11.45 -13.23
CA LEU A 85 -3.02 -11.50 -11.93
C LEU A 85 -2.63 -10.32 -11.06
N SER A 86 -1.35 -9.96 -11.02
CA SER A 86 -0.91 -8.79 -10.24
C SER A 86 -1.43 -7.48 -10.79
N ALA A 87 -1.56 -7.31 -12.12
CA ALA A 87 -2.11 -6.11 -12.73
C ALA A 87 -3.60 -5.91 -12.42
N ILE A 88 -4.37 -7.00 -12.35
CA ILE A 88 -5.82 -6.96 -12.10
C ILE A 88 -6.12 -6.85 -10.60
N LEU A 89 -5.40 -7.62 -9.78
CA LEU A 89 -5.60 -7.69 -8.33
C LEU A 89 -4.71 -6.68 -7.58
N SER A 90 -4.66 -5.46 -8.06
CA SER A 90 -3.89 -4.35 -7.47
C SER A 90 -4.80 -3.17 -7.13
N PRO A 91 -4.45 -2.35 -6.13
CA PRO A 91 -3.31 -2.49 -5.21
C PRO A 91 -3.56 -3.53 -4.12
N ARG A 92 -2.50 -4.14 -3.61
CA ARG A 92 -2.54 -5.07 -2.48
C ARG A 92 -1.77 -4.46 -1.29
N PRO A 93 -2.28 -4.55 -0.04
CA PRO A 93 -1.53 -4.08 1.11
C PRO A 93 -0.20 -4.84 1.19
N LEU A 94 0.88 -4.14 1.50
CA LEU A 94 2.19 -4.72 1.76
C LEU A 94 2.45 -4.69 3.25
N ALA A 95 2.65 -5.87 3.86
CA ALA A 95 3.07 -5.98 5.24
C ALA A 95 4.52 -6.50 5.30
N LEU A 96 5.32 -5.94 6.19
CA LEU A 96 6.54 -6.60 6.65
C LEU A 96 6.15 -7.63 7.72
N VAL A 97 6.30 -8.90 7.40
CA VAL A 97 5.99 -10.00 8.31
C VAL A 97 7.23 -10.30 9.15
N SER A 98 7.13 -9.99 10.44
CA SER A 98 8.18 -10.28 11.42
C SER A 98 7.93 -11.64 12.08
N THR A 99 8.94 -12.46 12.10
CA THR A 99 8.95 -13.79 12.75
C THR A 99 10.26 -14.01 13.48
N ASN A 100 10.27 -14.96 14.39
CA ASN A 100 11.49 -15.43 15.04
C ASN A 100 11.66 -16.92 14.77
N SER A 101 12.91 -17.35 14.55
CA SER A 101 13.24 -18.77 14.53
C SER A 101 13.07 -19.40 15.93
N ALA A 102 13.03 -20.71 16.01
CA ALA A 102 13.04 -21.43 17.30
C ALA A 102 14.27 -21.09 18.17
N ARG A 103 15.32 -20.51 17.59
CA ARG A 103 16.53 -20.03 18.31
C ARG A 103 16.44 -18.55 18.68
N GLY A 104 15.34 -17.86 18.34
CA GLY A 104 15.16 -16.43 18.62
C GLY A 104 15.77 -15.50 17.56
N GLU A 105 16.21 -16.04 16.42
CA GLU A 105 16.73 -15.22 15.31
C GLU A 105 15.56 -14.52 14.61
N ALA A 106 15.64 -13.21 14.53
CA ALA A 106 14.59 -12.39 13.92
C ALA A 106 14.69 -12.40 12.38
N ASN A 107 13.54 -12.52 11.72
CA ASN A 107 13.38 -12.45 10.28
C ASN A 107 12.29 -11.44 9.93
N LEU A 108 12.45 -10.74 8.81
CA LEU A 108 11.51 -9.73 8.34
C LEU A 108 11.34 -9.87 6.82
N ALA A 109 10.11 -10.10 6.35
CA ALA A 109 9.86 -10.34 4.93
C ALA A 109 8.63 -9.56 4.42
N PRO A 110 8.71 -8.92 3.23
CA PRO A 110 7.56 -8.25 2.61
C PRO A 110 6.60 -9.27 2.00
N ILE A 111 5.35 -9.24 2.42
CA ILE A 111 4.28 -10.12 1.94
C ILE A 111 3.07 -9.27 1.54
N THR A 112 2.48 -9.61 0.38
CA THR A 112 1.29 -8.93 -0.17
C THR A 112 0.10 -9.86 -0.39
N SER A 113 0.29 -11.16 -0.21
CA SER A 113 -0.76 -12.19 -0.34
C SER A 113 -1.50 -12.37 0.99
N ILE A 114 -2.15 -11.31 1.47
CA ILE A 114 -2.83 -11.24 2.76
C ILE A 114 -4.24 -10.69 2.57
N THR A 115 -5.22 -11.28 3.23
CA THR A 115 -6.57 -10.72 3.27
C THR A 115 -7.36 -11.18 4.51
N VAL A 116 -8.34 -10.35 4.93
CA VAL A 116 -9.31 -10.70 5.97
C VAL A 116 -10.33 -11.68 5.41
N VAL A 117 -10.65 -12.73 6.16
CA VAL A 117 -11.65 -13.74 5.79
C VAL A 117 -12.78 -13.88 6.82
N SER A 118 -12.58 -13.41 8.05
CA SER A 118 -13.61 -13.38 9.08
C SER A 118 -13.35 -12.26 10.09
N ASN A 119 -14.41 -11.66 10.59
CA ASN A 119 -14.32 -10.67 11.67
C ASN A 119 -14.65 -11.31 13.05
N SER A 120 -15.34 -12.45 13.07
CA SER A 120 -15.67 -13.16 14.31
C SER A 120 -15.65 -14.68 14.08
N PRO A 121 -14.60 -15.38 14.51
CA PRO A 121 -13.34 -14.85 15.06
C PRO A 121 -12.57 -14.00 14.04
N PRO A 122 -11.65 -13.12 14.50
CA PRO A 122 -10.86 -12.27 13.59
C PRO A 122 -9.78 -13.10 12.89
N LEU A 123 -10.04 -13.45 11.63
CA LEU A 123 -9.17 -14.32 10.83
C LEU A 123 -8.68 -13.60 9.58
N ILE A 124 -7.41 -13.83 9.29
CA ILE A 124 -6.77 -13.48 8.02
C ILE A 124 -6.16 -14.73 7.40
N ILE A 125 -6.03 -14.72 6.09
CA ILE A 125 -5.22 -15.69 5.36
C ILE A 125 -3.98 -15.04 4.79
N MET A 126 -2.91 -15.81 4.73
CA MET A 126 -1.64 -15.44 4.12
C MET A 126 -1.12 -16.58 3.27
N SER A 127 -0.70 -16.30 2.03
CA SER A 127 -0.09 -17.31 1.19
C SER A 127 1.42 -17.11 1.11
N LEU A 128 2.18 -18.16 1.39
CA LEU A 128 3.64 -18.17 1.34
C LEU A 128 4.14 -19.18 0.32
N SER A 129 4.80 -18.67 -0.73
CA SER A 129 5.42 -19.49 -1.76
C SER A 129 6.80 -19.98 -1.32
N GLN A 130 7.26 -21.07 -1.91
CA GLN A 130 8.66 -21.50 -1.84
C GLN A 130 9.57 -20.47 -2.54
N ASN A 131 10.87 -20.51 -2.23
CA ASN A 131 11.87 -19.76 -2.97
C ASN A 131 12.09 -20.36 -4.38
N ARG A 132 12.95 -19.73 -5.20
CA ARG A 132 13.24 -20.19 -6.56
C ARG A 132 13.88 -21.59 -6.64
N GLU A 133 14.45 -22.05 -5.54
CA GLU A 133 15.13 -23.34 -5.42
C GLU A 133 14.18 -24.43 -4.87
N GLY A 134 12.92 -24.09 -4.60
CA GLY A 134 11.91 -25.01 -4.08
C GLY A 134 11.94 -25.20 -2.57
N TYR A 135 12.72 -24.40 -1.83
CA TYR A 135 12.75 -24.45 -0.38
C TYR A 135 11.71 -23.51 0.24
N SER A 136 11.16 -23.92 1.37
CA SER A 136 10.31 -23.07 2.18
C SER A 136 11.09 -21.86 2.70
N ARG A 137 10.46 -20.67 2.64
CA ARG A 137 11.05 -19.42 3.15
C ARG A 137 11.18 -19.48 4.67
N ASP A 138 12.15 -18.75 5.21
CA ASP A 138 12.39 -18.67 6.66
C ASP A 138 11.14 -18.18 7.40
N THR A 139 10.42 -17.20 6.85
CA THR A 139 9.14 -16.74 7.39
C THR A 139 8.14 -17.88 7.60
N TYR A 140 8.01 -18.79 6.62
CA TYR A 140 7.12 -19.96 6.75
C TYR A 140 7.62 -20.92 7.82
N GLN A 141 8.92 -21.27 7.80
CA GLN A 141 9.52 -22.20 8.77
C GLN A 141 9.38 -21.67 10.20
N ASN A 142 9.60 -20.38 10.39
CA ASN A 142 9.47 -19.72 11.69
C ASN A 142 8.03 -19.74 12.20
N ILE A 143 7.04 -19.45 11.32
CA ILE A 143 5.63 -19.50 11.70
C ILE A 143 5.20 -20.92 12.09
N ILE A 144 5.64 -21.93 11.34
CA ILE A 144 5.32 -23.34 11.68
C ILE A 144 5.98 -23.75 13.00
N ALA A 145 7.18 -23.26 13.28
CA ALA A 145 7.92 -23.63 14.49
C ALA A 145 7.43 -22.90 15.76
N THR A 146 6.93 -21.67 15.62
CA THR A 146 6.60 -20.80 16.76
C THR A 146 5.12 -20.51 16.88
N GLU A 147 4.34 -20.82 15.85
CA GLU A 147 2.91 -20.50 15.69
C GLU A 147 2.61 -19.00 15.78
N LYS A 148 3.61 -18.12 15.68
CA LYS A 148 3.47 -16.67 15.89
C LYS A 148 4.10 -15.88 14.76
N CYS A 149 3.44 -14.76 14.41
CA CYS A 149 4.01 -13.72 13.55
C CYS A 149 3.40 -12.36 13.85
N GLN A 150 4.06 -11.31 13.37
CA GLN A 150 3.51 -9.95 13.37
C GLN A 150 3.48 -9.42 11.93
N LEU A 151 2.38 -8.82 11.54
CA LEU A 151 2.23 -8.13 10.26
C LEU A 151 2.32 -6.63 10.52
N GLN A 152 3.36 -6.00 10.01
CA GLN A 152 3.66 -4.59 10.22
C GLN A 152 3.35 -3.81 8.95
N PHE A 153 2.38 -2.90 9.00
CA PHE A 153 1.99 -2.04 7.89
C PHE A 153 2.71 -0.70 8.03
N LEU A 154 3.51 -0.35 7.02
CA LEU A 154 4.37 0.82 7.08
C LEU A 154 3.70 2.06 6.50
N ASN A 155 4.05 3.22 7.07
CA ASN A 155 3.73 4.52 6.51
C ASN A 155 4.25 4.62 5.06
N PRO A 156 3.48 5.11 4.08
CA PRO A 156 3.86 5.13 2.67
C PRO A 156 4.88 6.24 2.36
N THR A 157 6.09 6.07 2.84
CA THR A 157 7.25 6.92 2.55
C THR A 157 8.21 6.20 1.63
N LEU A 158 9.08 6.96 0.96
CA LEU A 158 10.14 6.38 0.13
C LEU A 158 11.11 5.53 0.98
N GLU A 159 11.42 5.96 2.20
CA GLU A 159 12.26 5.21 3.13
C GLU A 159 11.65 3.84 3.43
N ALA A 160 10.38 3.81 3.83
CA ALA A 160 9.68 2.55 4.11
C ALA A 160 9.59 1.62 2.89
N ALA A 161 9.44 2.19 1.68
CA ALA A 161 9.44 1.40 0.45
C ALA A 161 10.81 0.79 0.15
N ILE A 162 11.91 1.53 0.38
CA ILE A 162 13.28 1.04 0.24
C ILE A 162 13.54 -0.07 1.26
N ASP A 163 13.16 0.12 2.51
CA ASP A 163 13.33 -0.91 3.55
C ASP A 163 12.58 -2.20 3.20
N ALA A 164 11.33 -2.07 2.72
CA ALA A 164 10.55 -3.22 2.30
C ALA A 164 11.17 -3.96 1.11
N ASP A 165 11.77 -3.23 0.15
CA ASP A 165 12.46 -3.82 -1.00
C ASP A 165 13.74 -4.56 -0.56
N ILE A 166 14.54 -3.95 0.32
CA ILE A 166 15.73 -4.58 0.91
C ILE A 166 15.37 -5.89 1.63
N CYS A 167 14.31 -5.86 2.46
CA CYS A 167 13.83 -7.07 3.17
C CYS A 167 13.31 -8.17 2.23
N GLY A 168 13.00 -7.84 0.98
CA GLY A 168 12.61 -8.81 -0.06
C GLY A 168 13.79 -9.48 -0.76
N THR A 169 15.02 -9.02 -0.54
CA THR A 169 16.22 -9.51 -1.21
C THR A 169 16.76 -10.73 -0.47
N PRO A 170 16.90 -11.89 -1.14
CA PRO A 170 17.48 -13.07 -0.50
C PRO A 170 18.95 -12.82 -0.10
N THR A 171 19.22 -12.85 1.19
CA THR A 171 20.58 -12.69 1.72
C THR A 171 20.79 -13.68 2.88
N GLY A 172 22.03 -13.93 3.26
CA GLY A 172 22.35 -14.68 4.48
C GLY A 172 22.50 -13.81 5.73
N GLN A 173 22.09 -12.53 5.65
CA GLN A 173 22.15 -11.56 6.75
C GLN A 173 20.75 -11.26 7.26
N SER A 174 20.66 -10.82 8.51
CA SER A 174 19.40 -10.36 9.10
C SER A 174 18.88 -9.13 8.34
N GLU A 175 17.61 -9.15 7.94
CA GLU A 175 16.96 -8.01 7.29
C GLU A 175 17.00 -6.76 8.16
N TRP A 176 16.89 -6.91 9.49
CA TRP A 176 17.00 -5.80 10.45
C TRP A 176 18.38 -5.11 10.39
N GLU A 177 19.45 -5.88 10.23
CA GLU A 177 20.80 -5.32 10.06
C GLU A 177 20.93 -4.61 8.72
N LEU A 178 20.40 -5.20 7.64
CA LEU A 178 20.47 -4.63 6.29
C LEU A 178 19.78 -3.27 6.18
N ILE A 179 18.63 -3.10 6.83
CA ILE A 179 17.93 -1.80 6.86
C ILE A 179 18.46 -0.85 7.94
N GLY A 180 19.45 -1.28 8.76
CA GLY A 180 20.03 -0.47 9.83
C GLY A 180 19.07 -0.12 10.96
N LYS A 181 18.07 -0.96 11.20
CA LYS A 181 17.02 -0.76 12.22
C LYS A 181 17.05 -1.88 13.25
N GLN A 182 16.45 -1.65 14.41
CA GLN A 182 16.42 -2.58 15.52
C GLN A 182 15.04 -2.61 16.17
N GLY A 183 14.73 -3.73 16.79
CA GLY A 183 13.54 -3.92 17.60
C GLY A 183 12.52 -4.86 16.96
N PRO A 184 11.47 -5.22 17.71
CA PRO A 184 10.44 -6.14 17.22
C PRO A 184 9.48 -5.44 16.24
N ILE A 185 9.39 -4.10 16.29
CA ILE A 185 8.48 -3.29 15.44
C ILE A 185 9.32 -2.27 14.66
N HIS A 186 9.05 -2.20 13.35
CA HIS A 186 9.69 -1.24 12.46
C HIS A 186 9.30 0.19 12.83
N PRO A 187 10.26 1.14 12.92
CA PRO A 187 9.96 2.53 13.37
C PRO A 187 8.93 3.26 12.52
N LEU A 188 8.76 2.88 11.25
CA LEU A 188 7.78 3.46 10.34
C LEU A 188 6.45 2.67 10.27
N ALA A 189 6.25 1.69 11.15
CA ALA A 189 4.98 0.97 11.22
C ALA A 189 3.88 1.88 11.77
N VAL A 190 2.75 1.95 11.06
CA VAL A 190 1.53 2.68 11.47
C VAL A 190 0.48 1.77 12.07
N ALA A 191 0.56 0.47 11.79
CA ALA A 191 -0.28 -0.55 12.40
C ALA A 191 0.47 -1.89 12.43
N VAL A 192 0.25 -2.68 13.48
CA VAL A 192 0.82 -4.02 13.64
C VAL A 192 -0.27 -4.97 14.08
N LEU A 193 -0.39 -6.11 13.41
CA LEU A 193 -1.25 -7.22 13.83
C LEU A 193 -0.36 -8.32 14.43
N SER A 194 -0.60 -8.69 15.68
CA SER A 194 -0.01 -9.91 16.29
C SER A 194 -0.93 -11.08 16.01
N CYS A 195 -0.37 -12.15 15.45
CA CYS A 195 -1.14 -13.27 14.94
C CYS A 195 -0.64 -14.61 15.44
N THR A 196 -1.59 -15.53 15.63
CA THR A 196 -1.34 -16.96 15.91
C THR A 196 -1.77 -17.80 14.71
N LEU A 197 -0.93 -18.75 14.30
CA LEU A 197 -1.26 -19.75 13.29
C LEU A 197 -2.36 -20.68 13.82
N LEU A 198 -3.41 -20.86 13.05
CA LEU A 198 -4.46 -21.84 13.30
C LEU A 198 -4.35 -23.05 12.36
N GLU A 199 -4.11 -22.79 11.07
CA GLU A 199 -4.08 -23.84 10.05
C GLU A 199 -3.01 -23.56 9.01
N ASP A 200 -2.40 -24.63 8.54
CA ASP A 200 -1.46 -24.66 7.40
C ASP A 200 -2.00 -25.64 6.35
N ASN A 201 -2.53 -25.09 5.27
CA ASN A 201 -3.19 -25.85 4.23
C ASN A 201 -2.37 -25.89 2.93
N ALA A 202 -2.30 -27.09 2.32
CA ALA A 202 -1.81 -27.20 0.97
C ALA A 202 -2.81 -26.55 -0.01
N LEU A 203 -2.28 -25.87 -1.02
CA LEU A 203 -3.08 -25.46 -2.17
C LEU A 203 -3.26 -26.65 -3.14
N PRO A 204 -4.20 -26.55 -4.12
CA PRO A 204 -4.40 -27.61 -5.11
C PRO A 204 -3.11 -28.02 -5.83
N ASP A 205 -3.11 -29.23 -6.37
CA ASP A 205 -1.97 -29.82 -7.06
C ASP A 205 -1.36 -28.88 -8.11
N GLY A 206 -0.03 -28.78 -8.09
CA GLY A 206 0.76 -27.89 -8.95
C GLY A 206 1.05 -26.51 -8.35
N ALA A 207 0.43 -26.13 -7.23
CA ALA A 207 0.77 -24.92 -6.53
C ALA A 207 1.90 -25.18 -5.51
N VAL A 208 2.92 -24.31 -5.51
CA VAL A 208 4.09 -24.41 -4.62
C VAL A 208 3.96 -23.56 -3.37
N ALA A 209 2.83 -22.93 -3.15
CA ALA A 209 2.56 -22.10 -1.99
C ALA A 209 1.73 -22.84 -0.95
N ARG A 210 1.85 -22.40 0.30
CA ARG A 210 1.02 -22.82 1.43
C ARG A 210 0.05 -21.71 1.79
N LEU A 211 -1.15 -22.06 2.22
CA LEU A 211 -2.17 -21.14 2.71
C LEU A 211 -2.26 -21.25 4.23
N LEU A 212 -1.84 -20.19 4.91
CA LEU A 212 -1.90 -20.09 6.36
C LEU A 212 -3.17 -19.35 6.78
N THR A 213 -3.93 -19.92 7.71
CA THR A 213 -5.02 -19.25 8.42
C THR A 213 -4.48 -18.74 9.76
N LEU A 214 -4.51 -17.43 9.94
CA LEU A 214 -3.99 -16.76 11.12
C LEU A 214 -5.13 -16.09 11.89
N LYS A 215 -5.16 -16.27 13.21
CA LYS A 215 -6.02 -15.49 14.11
C LYS A 215 -5.28 -14.22 14.51
N VAL A 216 -5.94 -13.08 14.38
CA VAL A 216 -5.44 -11.81 14.94
C VAL A 216 -5.73 -11.81 16.43
N ASP A 217 -4.68 -11.78 17.24
CA ASP A 217 -4.78 -11.76 18.69
C ASP A 217 -4.85 -10.31 19.21
N ASP A 218 -3.96 -9.44 18.71
CA ASP A 218 -3.85 -8.03 19.11
C ASP A 218 -3.58 -7.12 17.91
N ILE A 219 -4.00 -5.87 18.05
CA ILE A 219 -3.72 -4.79 17.09
C ILE A 219 -2.99 -3.67 17.84
N PHE A 220 -1.85 -3.21 17.32
CA PHE A 220 -1.13 -2.05 17.81
C PHE A 220 -1.26 -0.92 16.80
N VAL A 221 -1.76 0.21 17.25
CA VAL A 221 -1.96 1.45 16.45
C VAL A 221 -1.60 2.67 17.29
N PRO A 222 -1.40 3.86 16.72
CA PRO A 222 -1.23 5.10 17.47
C PRO A 222 -2.36 5.30 18.48
N SER A 223 -2.05 5.92 19.62
CA SER A 223 -2.97 6.04 20.78
C SER A 223 -4.25 6.83 20.50
N ASP A 224 -4.25 7.67 19.47
CA ASP A 224 -5.37 8.49 19.02
C ASP A 224 -6.15 7.87 17.86
N SER A 225 -5.81 6.65 17.45
CA SER A 225 -6.49 5.95 16.35
C SER A 225 -7.87 5.45 16.76
N THR A 226 -8.82 5.51 15.82
CA THR A 226 -10.18 4.99 15.96
C THR A 226 -10.49 3.99 14.86
N PRO A 227 -11.47 3.05 15.06
CA PRO A 227 -11.84 2.07 14.03
C PRO A 227 -12.38 2.68 12.74
N ASP A 228 -12.84 3.94 12.79
CA ASP A 228 -13.39 4.66 11.63
C ASP A 228 -12.31 5.26 10.72
N GLN A 229 -11.06 5.21 11.15
CA GLN A 229 -9.94 5.70 10.36
C GLN A 229 -9.45 4.64 9.38
N THR A 230 -9.09 5.10 8.19
CA THR A 230 -8.31 4.29 7.25
C THR A 230 -6.84 4.65 7.36
N PHE A 231 -5.99 3.63 7.52
CA PHE A 231 -4.54 3.83 7.52
C PHE A 231 -4.02 3.94 6.09
N SER A 232 -3.25 4.98 5.80
CA SER A 232 -2.47 5.02 4.58
C SER A 232 -1.22 4.15 4.76
N VAL A 233 -1.06 3.15 3.93
CA VAL A 233 0.00 2.13 4.03
C VAL A 233 0.70 1.91 2.70
N LEU A 234 1.85 1.27 2.71
CA LEU A 234 2.47 0.77 1.49
C LEU A 234 1.61 -0.31 0.85
N CYS A 235 1.50 -0.25 -0.48
CA CYS A 235 0.84 -1.23 -1.30
C CYS A 235 1.75 -1.70 -2.44
N GLN A 236 1.62 -2.95 -2.85
CA GLN A 236 2.14 -3.40 -4.12
C GLN A 236 1.13 -3.10 -5.23
N HIS A 237 1.58 -2.42 -6.28
CA HIS A 237 0.79 -2.11 -7.47
C HIS A 237 1.38 -2.79 -8.71
N GLY A 238 0.62 -3.69 -9.32
CA GLY A 238 1.17 -4.60 -10.31
C GLY A 238 2.13 -5.61 -9.68
N LEU A 239 3.20 -5.95 -10.40
CA LEU A 239 4.19 -6.92 -9.94
C LEU A 239 5.36 -6.23 -9.19
N ASP A 240 5.80 -5.08 -9.69
CA ASP A 240 7.14 -4.51 -9.37
C ASP A 240 7.07 -3.13 -8.69
N LEU A 241 5.86 -2.56 -8.49
CA LEU A 241 5.74 -1.21 -7.94
C LEU A 241 5.29 -1.24 -6.49
N ILE A 242 5.96 -0.45 -5.65
CA ILE A 242 5.51 -0.13 -4.30
C ILE A 242 4.98 1.30 -4.31
N THR A 243 3.74 1.49 -3.88
CA THR A 243 3.02 2.77 -3.91
C THR A 243 2.31 3.03 -2.60
N PRO A 244 1.93 4.29 -2.30
CA PRO A 244 0.93 4.55 -1.28
C PRO A 244 -0.41 3.87 -1.60
N SER A 245 -1.22 3.60 -0.58
CA SER A 245 -2.63 3.27 -0.79
C SER A 245 -3.33 4.40 -1.56
N PRO A 246 -4.24 4.09 -2.49
CA PRO A 246 -4.92 5.11 -3.27
C PRO A 246 -5.77 6.03 -2.39
N ASP A 247 -5.71 7.34 -2.65
CA ASP A 247 -6.48 8.38 -1.97
C ASP A 247 -7.11 9.40 -2.94
N ASP A 248 -7.17 9.05 -4.23
CA ASP A 248 -7.61 9.96 -5.30
C ASP A 248 -9.04 10.44 -5.14
N TRP A 249 -9.92 9.59 -4.63
CA TRP A 249 -11.31 9.86 -4.34
C TRP A 249 -11.86 8.84 -3.35
N THR A 250 -12.95 9.19 -2.65
CA THR A 250 -13.65 8.31 -1.71
C THR A 250 -15.13 8.26 -2.01
N HIS A 251 -15.75 7.11 -1.80
CA HIS A 251 -17.19 6.91 -1.84
C HIS A 251 -17.60 6.04 -0.66
N ILE A 252 -18.52 6.52 0.16
CA ILE A 252 -19.07 5.74 1.27
C ILE A 252 -20.07 4.74 0.70
N ALA A 253 -19.78 3.46 0.84
CA ALA A 253 -20.63 2.39 0.33
C ALA A 253 -22.03 2.44 0.99
N ILE A 254 -23.08 2.34 0.15
CA ILE A 254 -24.48 2.54 0.60
C ILE A 254 -24.89 1.52 1.69
N HIS A 255 -24.44 0.27 1.55
CA HIS A 255 -24.76 -0.81 2.49
C HIS A 255 -24.02 -0.74 3.84
N HIS A 256 -23.10 0.21 4.00
CA HIS A 256 -22.43 0.52 5.27
C HIS A 256 -22.91 1.85 5.90
N ARG A 257 -23.93 2.48 5.31
CA ARG A 257 -24.56 3.69 5.87
C ARG A 257 -25.61 3.25 6.90
N SER A 258 -25.18 2.85 8.07
CA SER A 258 -26.05 2.58 9.21
C SER A 258 -26.06 3.77 10.16
#